data_ba10f81182e1549d33339555835548d7
#
_entry.id   ba10f81182e1549d33339555835548d7
#
_cell.length_a   1.000
_cell.length_b   1.000
_cell.length_c   1.000
_cell.angle_alpha   90.00
_cell.angle_beta   90.00
_cell.angle_gamma   90.00
#
_symmetry.space_group_name_H-M   'P 1'
#
loop_
_entity.id
_entity.type
_entity.pdbx_description
1 polymer ?
#
loop_
_entity_poly.entity_id
_entity_poly.type
_entity_poly.pdbx_seq_one_letter_code
_entity_poly.pdbx_strand_id
1 'polypeptide(L)'
;MRKKIIIGSRGSKLALLYAQQAKDKIIENTDLGNEDILIKSITTKGDEVQDIRLSELGGKGLFSSNIEKELQLKNIDIAVHALKDMPANETEGLRTDSFLKRNDPREILITKNKKKLKDLDQKSIVGTSSYRREFQIKKIRQDLNCKLIRGNVDTRIRKLNEGMYDAIILSYAGIKFLKFENEISEIFSAEEIIFYEKKNNNWI
;
A
#
# COMPACT_ATOMS: atom_id res chain seq x y z
N MET A 1 -17.59 -12.70 -30.89
CA MET A 1 -17.28 -12.87 -29.47
C MET A 1 -17.01 -11.51 -28.88
N ARG A 2 -17.65 -11.14 -27.75
CA ARG A 2 -17.34 -9.89 -27.02
C ARG A 2 -15.89 -9.97 -26.52
N LYS A 3 -15.06 -8.92 -26.76
CA LYS A 3 -13.67 -8.90 -26.28
C LYS A 3 -13.68 -8.81 -24.75
N LYS A 4 -12.97 -9.70 -24.08
CA LYS A 4 -12.80 -9.64 -22.62
C LYS A 4 -11.99 -8.42 -22.21
N ILE A 5 -12.36 -7.78 -21.11
CA ILE A 5 -11.58 -6.71 -20.47
C ILE A 5 -10.53 -7.37 -19.56
N ILE A 6 -9.30 -6.93 -19.68
CA ILE A 6 -8.19 -7.44 -18.85
C ILE A 6 -7.72 -6.34 -17.91
N ILE A 7 -7.88 -6.55 -16.60
CA ILE A 7 -7.38 -5.69 -15.53
C ILE A 7 -5.99 -6.18 -15.11
N GLY A 8 -4.97 -5.36 -15.29
CA GLY A 8 -3.62 -5.61 -14.78
C GLY A 8 -3.42 -5.09 -13.36
N SER A 9 -2.78 -5.87 -12.51
CA SER A 9 -2.46 -5.51 -11.13
C SER A 9 -1.19 -6.21 -10.65
N ARG A 10 -0.57 -5.71 -9.57
CA ARG A 10 0.48 -6.45 -8.87
C ARG A 10 -0.07 -7.75 -8.28
N GLY A 11 0.82 -8.73 -8.07
CA GLY A 11 0.46 -10.05 -7.53
C GLY A 11 0.30 -10.10 -6.01
N SER A 12 0.49 -8.99 -5.26
CA SER A 12 0.28 -9.01 -3.82
C SER A 12 -1.21 -9.18 -3.47
N LYS A 13 -1.51 -9.86 -2.36
CA LYS A 13 -2.90 -10.08 -1.90
C LYS A 13 -3.71 -8.79 -1.86
N LEU A 14 -3.11 -7.69 -1.35
CA LEU A 14 -3.77 -6.40 -1.27
C LEU A 14 -4.06 -5.80 -2.65
N ALA A 15 -3.11 -5.89 -3.58
CA ALA A 15 -3.29 -5.37 -4.93
C ALA A 15 -4.37 -6.14 -5.70
N LEU A 16 -4.42 -7.46 -5.55
CA LEU A 16 -5.47 -8.30 -6.14
C LEU A 16 -6.86 -7.98 -5.57
N LEU A 17 -6.96 -7.67 -4.27
CA LEU A 17 -8.23 -7.21 -3.67
C LEU A 17 -8.68 -5.86 -4.23
N TYR A 18 -7.76 -4.93 -4.50
CA TYR A 18 -8.09 -3.67 -5.18
C TYR A 18 -8.53 -3.90 -6.63
N ALA A 19 -7.87 -4.80 -7.35
CA ALA A 19 -8.26 -5.17 -8.71
C ALA A 19 -9.65 -5.83 -8.73
N GLN A 20 -9.96 -6.70 -7.74
CA GLN A 20 -11.28 -7.29 -7.59
C GLN A 20 -12.34 -6.23 -7.30
N GLN A 21 -12.06 -5.27 -6.41
CA GLN A 21 -12.98 -4.16 -6.12
C GLN A 21 -13.27 -3.32 -7.39
N ALA A 22 -12.24 -3.07 -8.22
CA ALA A 22 -12.43 -2.37 -9.48
C ALA A 22 -13.29 -3.18 -10.45
N LYS A 23 -13.03 -4.49 -10.57
CA LYS A 23 -13.85 -5.42 -11.36
C LYS A 23 -15.32 -5.40 -10.94
N ASP A 24 -15.57 -5.53 -9.62
CA ASP A 24 -16.93 -5.53 -9.07
C ASP A 24 -17.66 -4.21 -9.40
N LYS A 25 -16.95 -3.07 -9.30
CA LYS A 25 -17.51 -1.75 -9.66
C LYS A 25 -17.82 -1.61 -11.15
N ILE A 26 -17.03 -2.21 -12.02
CA ILE A 26 -17.34 -2.22 -13.46
C ILE A 26 -18.60 -3.06 -13.71
N ILE A 27 -18.68 -4.25 -13.11
CA ILE A 27 -19.86 -5.13 -13.26
C ILE A 27 -21.13 -4.47 -12.71
N GLU A 28 -21.04 -3.81 -11.55
CA GLU A 28 -22.18 -3.09 -10.93
C GLU A 28 -22.74 -1.95 -11.81
N ASN A 29 -21.93 -1.38 -12.70
CA ASN A 29 -22.28 -0.19 -13.49
C ASN A 29 -22.33 -0.43 -15.01
N THR A 30 -22.28 -1.69 -15.44
CA THR A 30 -22.32 -2.06 -16.88
C THR A 30 -23.10 -3.36 -17.05
N ASP A 31 -23.37 -3.74 -18.30
CA ASP A 31 -23.97 -5.03 -18.67
C ASP A 31 -22.94 -6.17 -18.79
N LEU A 32 -21.72 -5.98 -18.22
CA LEU A 32 -20.67 -6.99 -18.24
C LEU A 32 -20.87 -8.00 -17.11
N GLY A 33 -20.63 -9.29 -17.42
CA GLY A 33 -20.62 -10.36 -16.43
C GLY A 33 -19.20 -10.63 -15.85
N ASN A 34 -19.17 -11.51 -14.88
CA ASN A 34 -17.89 -11.89 -14.23
C ASN A 34 -16.89 -12.53 -15.22
N GLU A 35 -17.39 -13.24 -16.23
CA GLU A 35 -16.63 -13.91 -17.29
C GLU A 35 -16.05 -12.95 -18.33
N ASP A 36 -16.60 -11.73 -18.43
CA ASP A 36 -16.17 -10.70 -19.37
C ASP A 36 -14.92 -9.94 -18.89
N ILE A 37 -14.58 -10.05 -17.58
CA ILE A 37 -13.47 -9.31 -16.99
C ILE A 37 -12.48 -10.27 -16.32
N LEU A 38 -11.22 -10.22 -16.78
CA LEU A 38 -10.11 -11.00 -16.24
C LEU A 38 -9.17 -10.13 -15.42
N ILE A 39 -8.60 -10.68 -14.35
CA ILE A 39 -7.53 -10.03 -13.59
C ILE A 39 -6.22 -10.74 -13.93
N LYS A 40 -5.22 -9.98 -14.43
CA LYS A 40 -3.87 -10.44 -14.75
C LYS A 40 -2.88 -9.91 -13.70
N SER A 41 -2.21 -10.83 -13.01
CA SER A 41 -1.13 -10.49 -12.09
C SER A 41 0.16 -10.20 -12.87
N ILE A 42 0.84 -9.09 -12.52
CA ILE A 42 2.08 -8.63 -13.16
C ILE A 42 3.11 -8.38 -12.05
N THR A 43 4.29 -9.00 -12.18
CA THR A 43 5.41 -8.78 -11.25
C THR A 43 6.06 -7.43 -11.54
N THR A 44 6.39 -6.70 -10.48
CA THR A 44 7.02 -5.37 -10.59
C THR A 44 8.41 -5.37 -9.95
N LYS A 45 9.27 -4.46 -10.39
CA LYS A 45 10.63 -4.29 -9.83
C LYS A 45 10.62 -4.07 -8.30
N GLY A 46 9.61 -3.36 -7.80
CA GLY A 46 9.46 -3.12 -6.37
C GLY A 46 9.09 -4.38 -5.55
N ASP A 47 8.55 -5.41 -6.20
CA ASP A 47 8.25 -6.70 -5.57
C ASP A 47 9.50 -7.59 -5.48
N GLU A 48 10.45 -7.43 -6.41
CA GLU A 48 11.68 -8.23 -6.49
C GLU A 48 12.73 -7.80 -5.46
N VAL A 49 12.86 -6.48 -5.20
CA VAL A 49 13.87 -5.95 -4.29
C VAL A 49 13.31 -5.75 -2.89
N GLN A 50 13.82 -6.50 -1.91
CA GLN A 50 13.30 -6.50 -0.53
C GLN A 50 14.30 -6.05 0.54
N ASP A 51 15.57 -5.81 0.21
CA ASP A 51 16.63 -5.62 1.20
C ASP A 51 16.97 -4.15 1.48
N ILE A 52 16.49 -3.23 0.64
CA ILE A 52 16.73 -1.79 0.77
C ILE A 52 15.43 -0.99 0.74
N ARG A 53 15.50 0.26 1.20
CA ARG A 53 14.34 1.16 1.13
C ARG A 53 14.04 1.51 -0.34
N LEU A 54 12.77 1.59 -0.70
CA LEU A 54 12.34 1.94 -2.08
C LEU A 54 12.86 3.31 -2.52
N SER A 55 13.00 4.26 -1.58
CA SER A 55 13.55 5.59 -1.83
C SER A 55 15.04 5.56 -2.22
N GLU A 56 15.77 4.53 -1.84
CA GLU A 56 17.20 4.35 -2.13
C GLU A 56 17.41 3.68 -3.50
N LEU A 57 16.39 2.99 -4.01
CA LEU A 57 16.41 2.40 -5.36
C LEU A 57 16.36 3.44 -6.49
N GLY A 58 16.11 4.71 -6.16
CA GLY A 58 16.18 5.85 -7.10
C GLY A 58 15.24 5.80 -8.30
N GLY A 59 14.34 4.83 -8.37
CA GLY A 59 13.48 4.58 -9.53
C GLY A 59 12.06 5.14 -9.36
N LYS A 60 11.63 6.01 -10.25
CA LYS A 60 10.22 6.32 -10.44
C LYS A 60 9.51 5.08 -10.99
N GLY A 61 8.28 4.82 -10.54
CA GLY A 61 7.44 3.75 -11.10
C GLY A 61 7.86 2.32 -10.74
N LEU A 62 8.55 2.10 -9.60
CA LEU A 62 8.97 0.76 -9.17
C LEU A 62 7.81 -0.25 -9.10
N PHE A 63 6.60 0.22 -8.83
CA PHE A 63 5.39 -0.59 -8.75
C PHE A 63 4.41 -0.40 -9.92
N SER A 64 4.67 0.56 -10.81
CA SER A 64 3.76 0.87 -11.92
C SER A 64 4.35 0.58 -13.30
N SER A 65 5.65 0.79 -13.54
CA SER A 65 6.28 0.78 -14.86
C SER A 65 6.05 -0.51 -15.66
N ASN A 66 6.10 -1.69 -15.04
CA ASN A 66 5.85 -2.95 -15.74
C ASN A 66 4.38 -3.07 -16.17
N ILE A 67 3.45 -2.59 -15.32
CA ILE A 67 2.00 -2.63 -15.59
C ILE A 67 1.65 -1.59 -16.66
N GLU A 68 2.22 -0.38 -16.58
CA GLU A 68 2.07 0.68 -17.58
C GLU A 68 2.56 0.21 -18.97
N LYS A 69 3.69 -0.52 -19.03
CA LYS A 69 4.18 -1.13 -20.25
C LYS A 69 3.20 -2.15 -20.84
N GLU A 70 2.59 -3.00 -20.01
CA GLU A 70 1.57 -3.95 -20.46
C GLU A 70 0.32 -3.23 -21.01
N LEU A 71 -0.03 -2.08 -20.41
CA LEU A 71 -1.12 -1.24 -20.87
C LEU A 71 -0.81 -0.58 -22.23
N GLN A 72 0.40 -0.03 -22.40
CA GLN A 72 0.87 0.53 -23.68
C GLN A 72 0.92 -0.52 -24.80
N LEU A 73 1.32 -1.75 -24.47
CA LEU A 73 1.33 -2.89 -25.39
C LEU A 73 -0.06 -3.48 -25.67
N LYS A 74 -1.11 -2.95 -25.02
CA LYS A 74 -2.50 -3.44 -25.12
C LYS A 74 -2.66 -4.91 -24.70
N ASN A 75 -1.77 -5.41 -23.85
CA ASN A 75 -1.86 -6.72 -23.21
C ASN A 75 -2.84 -6.73 -22.02
N ILE A 76 -3.18 -5.55 -21.51
CA ILE A 76 -4.23 -5.26 -20.54
C ILE A 76 -4.99 -4.01 -20.99
N ASP A 77 -6.22 -3.86 -20.54
CA ASP A 77 -7.08 -2.73 -20.90
C ASP A 77 -7.16 -1.69 -19.78
N ILE A 78 -7.01 -2.10 -18.52
CA ILE A 78 -7.06 -1.26 -17.33
C ILE A 78 -5.93 -1.66 -16.38
N ALA A 79 -5.25 -0.67 -15.79
CA ALA A 79 -4.28 -0.88 -14.71
C ALA A 79 -4.88 -0.41 -13.38
N VAL A 80 -4.80 -1.24 -12.33
CA VAL A 80 -5.29 -0.90 -10.99
C VAL A 80 -4.12 -0.75 -10.02
N HIS A 81 -4.02 0.42 -9.40
CA HIS A 81 -2.97 0.80 -8.47
C HIS A 81 -3.51 1.44 -7.19
N ALA A 82 -2.76 1.34 -6.10
CA ALA A 82 -2.91 2.28 -5.00
C ALA A 82 -2.29 3.62 -5.43
N LEU A 83 -3.02 4.74 -5.30
CA LEU A 83 -2.58 6.05 -5.79
C LEU A 83 -1.21 6.47 -5.23
N LYS A 84 -0.88 6.08 -3.99
CA LYS A 84 0.42 6.36 -3.37
C LYS A 84 1.62 5.73 -4.09
N ASP A 85 1.39 4.71 -4.91
CA ASP A 85 2.41 3.97 -5.66
C ASP A 85 2.57 4.50 -7.10
N MET A 86 1.68 5.44 -7.51
CA MET A 86 1.73 6.08 -8.82
C MET A 86 2.74 7.23 -8.84
N PRO A 87 3.45 7.44 -9.96
CA PRO A 87 4.28 8.61 -10.14
C PRO A 87 3.45 9.89 -10.18
N ALA A 88 4.05 11.03 -9.79
CA ALA A 88 3.37 12.33 -9.80
C ALA A 88 3.04 12.82 -11.22
N ASN A 89 3.86 12.42 -12.19
CA ASN A 89 3.63 12.73 -13.60
C ASN A 89 3.11 11.47 -14.30
N GLU A 90 2.07 11.62 -15.09
CA GLU A 90 1.52 10.54 -15.91
C GLU A 90 2.52 10.09 -16.97
N THR A 91 2.47 8.83 -17.31
CA THR A 91 3.23 8.27 -18.42
C THR A 91 2.53 8.67 -19.73
N GLU A 92 3.29 9.12 -20.71
CA GLU A 92 2.76 9.56 -22.00
C GLU A 92 1.88 8.48 -22.66
N GLY A 93 0.71 8.90 -23.12
CA GLY A 93 -0.30 8.02 -23.73
C GLY A 93 -1.16 7.24 -22.75
N LEU A 94 -0.95 7.38 -21.44
CA LEU A 94 -1.78 6.82 -20.38
C LEU A 94 -2.53 7.90 -19.61
N ARG A 95 -3.64 7.54 -18.98
CA ARG A 95 -4.49 8.45 -18.20
C ARG A 95 -4.76 7.88 -16.82
N THR A 96 -4.75 8.74 -15.81
CA THR A 96 -5.09 8.42 -14.41
C THR A 96 -6.24 9.33 -13.97
N ASP A 97 -7.44 9.05 -14.47
CA ASP A 97 -8.64 9.88 -14.28
C ASP A 97 -9.80 9.13 -13.59
N SER A 98 -9.62 7.84 -13.29
CA SER A 98 -10.65 7.02 -12.68
C SER A 98 -10.24 6.60 -11.27
N PHE A 99 -11.04 7.01 -10.27
CA PHE A 99 -10.73 6.77 -8.85
C PHE A 99 -11.90 6.09 -8.14
N LEU A 100 -11.59 5.03 -7.39
CA LEU A 100 -12.52 4.46 -6.43
C LEU A 100 -12.60 5.35 -5.17
N LYS A 101 -13.67 5.19 -4.40
CA LYS A 101 -13.85 5.90 -3.13
C LYS A 101 -12.60 5.72 -2.25
N ARG A 102 -12.09 6.84 -1.71
CA ARG A 102 -10.93 6.83 -0.82
C ARG A 102 -11.21 6.00 0.44
N ASN A 103 -10.27 5.14 0.76
CA ASN A 103 -10.25 4.39 2.01
C ASN A 103 -9.75 5.25 3.17
N ASP A 104 -9.90 4.75 4.40
CA ASP A 104 -9.42 5.41 5.60
C ASP A 104 -7.89 5.62 5.52
N PRO A 105 -7.39 6.86 5.57
CA PRO A 105 -5.98 7.16 5.37
C PRO A 105 -5.13 6.94 6.62
N ARG A 106 -5.76 6.68 7.78
CA ARG A 106 -5.04 6.60 9.06
C ARG A 106 -3.98 5.52 9.07
N GLU A 107 -3.02 5.71 9.95
CA GLU A 107 -2.01 4.73 10.27
C GLU A 107 -2.41 3.92 11.51
N ILE A 108 -1.86 2.73 11.62
CA ILE A 108 -2.09 1.87 12.78
C ILE A 108 -0.79 1.30 13.32
N LEU A 109 -0.78 1.01 14.60
CA LEU A 109 0.28 0.26 15.27
C LEU A 109 -0.20 -1.16 15.53
N ILE A 110 0.69 -2.12 15.31
CA ILE A 110 0.51 -3.51 15.73
C ILE A 110 1.67 -3.87 16.66
N THR A 111 1.34 -4.44 17.80
CA THR A 111 2.29 -4.97 18.80
C THR A 111 1.80 -6.35 19.29
N LYS A 112 2.70 -7.23 19.73
CA LYS A 112 2.30 -8.57 20.22
C LYS A 112 1.31 -8.51 21.38
N ASN A 113 1.52 -7.57 22.30
CA ASN A 113 0.77 -7.50 23.57
C ASN A 113 -0.29 -6.39 23.57
N LYS A 114 -0.71 -5.91 22.41
CA LYS A 114 -1.68 -4.82 22.27
C LYS A 114 -1.28 -3.52 22.98
N LYS A 115 0.02 -3.33 23.28
CA LYS A 115 0.55 -2.08 23.83
C LYS A 115 0.36 -0.94 22.82
N LYS A 116 0.00 0.25 23.30
CA LYS A 116 -0.02 1.47 22.50
C LYS A 116 1.40 2.03 22.36
N LEU A 117 1.60 2.97 21.43
CA LEU A 117 2.91 3.58 21.17
C LEU A 117 3.54 4.19 22.44
N LYS A 118 2.71 4.85 23.25
CA LYS A 118 3.14 5.46 24.52
C LYS A 118 3.61 4.44 25.57
N ASP A 119 3.08 3.21 25.50
CA ASP A 119 3.30 2.14 26.49
C ASP A 119 4.42 1.18 26.07
N LEU A 120 5.05 1.41 24.93
CA LEU A 120 6.22 0.63 24.50
C LEU A 120 7.42 0.87 25.44
N ASP A 121 8.17 -0.18 25.70
CA ASP A 121 9.39 -0.11 26.51
C ASP A 121 10.41 0.78 25.78
N GLN A 122 11.31 1.41 26.57
CA GLN A 122 12.39 2.23 26.02
C GLN A 122 13.24 1.38 25.07
N LYS A 123 13.71 2.01 23.97
CA LYS A 123 14.52 1.36 22.91
C LYS A 123 13.81 0.25 22.14
N SER A 124 12.48 0.05 22.32
CA SER A 124 11.72 -0.90 21.50
C SER A 124 11.93 -0.67 20.00
N ILE A 125 11.96 -1.77 19.25
CA ILE A 125 12.22 -1.77 17.82
C ILE A 125 10.91 -1.62 17.08
N VAL A 126 10.73 -0.53 16.34
CA VAL A 126 9.55 -0.24 15.50
C VAL A 126 9.88 -0.45 14.02
N GLY A 127 9.23 -1.43 13.41
CA GLY A 127 9.40 -1.76 12.00
C GLY A 127 8.67 -0.77 11.07
N THR A 128 9.42 -0.04 10.24
CA THR A 128 8.88 0.80 9.17
C THR A 128 9.87 0.94 8.03
N SER A 129 9.39 1.00 6.77
CA SER A 129 10.20 1.36 5.59
C SER A 129 9.94 2.79 5.11
N SER A 130 9.08 3.53 5.82
CA SER A 130 8.69 4.90 5.47
C SER A 130 9.44 5.91 6.35
N TYR A 131 10.26 6.77 5.74
CA TYR A 131 10.90 7.89 6.43
C TYR A 131 9.89 8.83 7.08
N ARG A 132 8.75 9.05 6.43
CA ARG A 132 7.66 9.87 6.99
C ARG A 132 7.16 9.29 8.32
N ARG A 133 6.89 7.98 8.39
CA ARG A 133 6.45 7.30 9.62
C ARG A 133 7.54 7.33 10.68
N GLU A 134 8.79 7.02 10.30
CA GLU A 134 9.94 7.06 11.20
C GLU A 134 10.10 8.43 11.84
N PHE A 135 10.08 9.50 11.04
CA PHE A 135 10.18 10.88 11.55
C PHE A 135 9.08 11.20 12.57
N GLN A 136 7.83 10.83 12.27
CA GLN A 136 6.71 11.12 13.17
C GLN A 136 6.78 10.30 14.46
N ILE A 137 7.19 9.03 14.41
CA ILE A 137 7.42 8.23 15.61
C ILE A 137 8.52 8.87 16.46
N LYS A 138 9.63 9.25 15.86
CA LYS A 138 10.75 9.90 16.57
C LYS A 138 10.36 11.24 17.18
N LYS A 139 9.42 11.97 16.57
CA LYS A 139 8.88 13.21 17.15
C LYS A 139 8.07 12.93 18.44
N ILE A 140 7.35 11.82 18.51
CA ILE A 140 6.53 11.44 19.68
C ILE A 140 7.36 10.70 20.73
N ARG A 141 8.21 9.76 20.30
CA ARG A 141 9.01 8.86 21.15
C ARG A 141 10.43 8.74 20.59
N GLN A 142 11.31 9.67 20.97
CA GLN A 142 12.71 9.74 20.51
C GLN A 142 13.55 8.52 20.93
N ASP A 143 13.17 7.89 22.02
CA ASP A 143 13.84 6.74 22.60
C ASP A 143 13.63 5.43 21.81
N LEU A 144 12.60 5.34 20.93
CA LEU A 144 12.32 4.14 20.16
C LEU A 144 13.31 3.97 18.99
N ASN A 145 13.61 2.73 18.62
CA ASN A 145 14.49 2.38 17.52
C ASN A 145 13.71 2.01 16.26
N CYS A 146 13.70 2.86 15.25
CA CYS A 146 13.09 2.51 13.97
C CYS A 146 14.05 1.65 13.13
N LYS A 147 13.55 0.50 12.65
CA LYS A 147 14.30 -0.38 11.75
C LYS A 147 13.51 -0.66 10.46
N LEU A 148 14.24 -0.85 9.37
CA LEU A 148 13.65 -1.21 8.08
C LEU A 148 12.89 -2.53 8.20
N ILE A 149 11.63 -2.52 7.76
CA ILE A 149 10.83 -3.74 7.55
C ILE A 149 10.27 -3.75 6.14
N ARG A 150 10.54 -4.81 5.41
CA ARG A 150 10.06 -5.03 4.03
C ARG A 150 9.18 -6.27 3.95
N GLY A 151 8.50 -6.39 2.83
CA GLY A 151 7.55 -7.44 2.52
C GLY A 151 6.10 -6.93 2.50
N ASN A 152 5.18 -7.79 2.10
CA ASN A 152 3.75 -7.53 2.15
C ASN A 152 3.24 -7.46 3.59
N VAL A 153 1.99 -7.08 3.80
CA VAL A 153 1.40 -6.90 5.14
C VAL A 153 1.52 -8.17 5.98
N ASP A 154 1.13 -9.31 5.43
CA ASP A 154 1.23 -10.63 6.08
C ASP A 154 2.67 -11.00 6.47
N THR A 155 3.63 -10.76 5.60
CA THR A 155 5.06 -10.96 5.90
C THR A 155 5.53 -10.08 7.07
N ARG A 156 5.07 -8.82 7.15
CA ARG A 156 5.46 -7.91 8.23
C ARG A 156 4.84 -8.33 9.56
N ILE A 157 3.57 -8.77 9.56
CA ILE A 157 2.90 -9.31 10.75
C ILE A 157 3.64 -10.56 11.22
N ARG A 158 4.01 -11.46 10.32
CA ARG A 158 4.80 -12.65 10.64
C ARG A 158 6.14 -12.28 11.30
N LYS A 159 6.90 -11.34 10.73
CA LYS A 159 8.18 -10.86 11.31
C LYS A 159 8.00 -10.25 12.71
N LEU A 160 6.89 -9.55 12.97
CA LEU A 160 6.54 -9.08 14.30
C LEU A 160 6.32 -10.27 15.25
N ASN A 161 5.52 -11.28 14.84
CA ASN A 161 5.21 -12.45 15.66
C ASN A 161 6.45 -13.31 15.93
N GLU A 162 7.41 -13.36 15.02
CA GLU A 162 8.72 -14.00 15.20
C GLU A 162 9.64 -13.22 16.14
N GLY A 163 9.29 -11.98 16.56
CA GLY A 163 10.05 -11.21 17.54
C GLY A 163 11.17 -10.37 16.94
N MET A 164 11.22 -10.22 15.63
CA MET A 164 12.20 -9.32 14.97
C MET A 164 11.95 -7.85 15.27
N TYR A 165 10.73 -7.51 15.67
CA TYR A 165 10.25 -6.16 16.01
C TYR A 165 9.34 -6.24 17.23
N ASP A 166 9.29 -5.17 18.02
CA ASP A 166 8.36 -5.01 19.14
C ASP A 166 7.03 -4.41 18.65
N ALA A 167 7.09 -3.61 17.58
CA ALA A 167 5.95 -2.98 16.95
C ALA A 167 6.18 -2.79 15.44
N ILE A 168 5.09 -2.68 14.68
CA ILE A 168 5.11 -2.30 13.25
C ILE A 168 4.05 -1.25 12.98
N ILE A 169 4.32 -0.33 12.04
CA ILE A 169 3.34 0.67 11.59
C ILE A 169 2.92 0.38 10.16
N LEU A 170 1.60 0.28 9.96
CA LEU A 170 0.96 -0.01 8.68
C LEU A 170 -0.19 0.97 8.41
N SER A 171 -0.72 0.98 7.16
CA SER A 171 -1.92 1.73 6.83
C SER A 171 -3.16 0.97 7.27
N TYR A 172 -4.12 1.67 7.88
CA TYR A 172 -5.39 1.07 8.28
C TYR A 172 -6.14 0.46 7.10
N ALA A 173 -6.19 1.15 5.95
CA ALA A 173 -6.80 0.64 4.74
C ALA A 173 -6.28 -0.75 4.34
N GLY A 174 -4.95 -0.95 4.35
CA GLY A 174 -4.36 -2.25 4.00
C GLY A 174 -4.74 -3.36 4.97
N ILE A 175 -4.77 -3.06 6.26
CA ILE A 175 -5.16 -4.00 7.31
C ILE A 175 -6.64 -4.39 7.18
N LYS A 176 -7.52 -3.42 6.96
CA LYS A 176 -8.96 -3.65 6.79
C LYS A 176 -9.26 -4.53 5.57
N PHE A 177 -8.64 -4.24 4.42
CA PHE A 177 -8.84 -5.05 3.21
C PHE A 177 -8.38 -6.50 3.38
N LEU A 178 -7.33 -6.72 4.14
CA LEU A 178 -6.80 -8.06 4.42
C LEU A 178 -7.47 -8.75 5.61
N LYS A 179 -8.43 -8.10 6.27
CA LYS A 179 -9.18 -8.62 7.43
C LYS A 179 -8.27 -8.93 8.62
N PHE A 180 -7.26 -8.07 8.87
CA PHE A 180 -6.35 -8.16 10.02
C PHE A 180 -6.66 -7.13 11.11
N GLU A 181 -7.91 -6.60 11.19
CA GLU A 181 -8.28 -5.59 12.18
C GLU A 181 -8.05 -6.06 13.63
N ASN A 182 -8.20 -7.36 13.88
CA ASN A 182 -7.93 -7.95 15.19
C ASN A 182 -6.45 -7.81 15.63
N GLU A 183 -5.54 -7.58 14.70
CA GLU A 183 -4.12 -7.37 15.01
C GLU A 183 -3.83 -5.94 15.51
N ILE A 184 -4.73 -4.99 15.28
CA ILE A 184 -4.51 -3.58 15.60
C ILE A 184 -4.40 -3.38 17.11
N SER A 185 -3.34 -2.70 17.54
CA SER A 185 -3.11 -2.27 18.92
C SER A 185 -3.54 -0.81 19.12
N GLU A 186 -3.35 0.03 18.10
CA GLU A 186 -3.70 1.45 18.14
C GLU A 186 -3.99 1.97 16.74
N ILE A 187 -4.99 2.84 16.62
CA ILE A 187 -5.27 3.62 15.42
C ILE A 187 -4.91 5.06 15.73
N PHE A 188 -3.96 5.62 14.99
CA PHE A 188 -3.55 7.00 15.17
C PHE A 188 -4.60 7.97 14.60
N SER A 189 -4.86 9.06 15.31
CA SER A 189 -5.64 10.18 14.75
C SER A 189 -4.84 10.88 13.64
N ALA A 190 -5.54 11.63 12.80
CA ALA A 190 -4.89 12.42 11.75
C ALA A 190 -4.01 13.56 12.32
N GLU A 191 -4.24 13.95 13.58
CA GLU A 191 -3.48 14.97 14.29
C GLU A 191 -2.19 14.39 14.89
N GLU A 192 -2.21 13.15 15.35
CA GLU A 192 -1.04 12.46 15.91
C GLU A 192 -0.05 12.06 14.83
N ILE A 193 -0.54 11.51 13.71
CA ILE A 193 0.28 11.14 12.56
C ILE A 193 -0.32 11.76 11.31
N ILE A 194 0.28 12.86 10.85
CA ILE A 194 -0.12 13.59 9.65
C ILE A 194 0.17 12.74 8.42
N PHE A 195 -0.88 12.48 7.64
CA PHE A 195 -0.78 11.64 6.43
C PHE A 195 -0.28 12.40 5.22
N TYR A 196 -0.77 13.63 5.05
CA TYR A 196 -0.39 14.53 3.96
C TYR A 196 -0.66 15.97 4.40
N GLU A 197 0.34 16.82 4.34
CA GLU A 197 0.15 18.25 4.44
C GLU A 197 -0.29 18.79 3.07
N LYS A 198 -1.41 19.51 3.06
CA LYS A 198 -1.84 20.24 1.87
C LYS A 198 -0.99 21.50 1.76
N LYS A 199 0.08 21.47 0.97
CA LYS A 199 0.79 22.68 0.57
C LYS A 199 0.18 23.20 -0.73
N ASN A 200 -0.38 24.43 -0.68
CA ASN A 200 -0.80 25.21 -1.85
C ASN A 200 -1.74 24.48 -2.83
N ASN A 201 -2.80 23.85 -2.32
CA ASN A 201 -3.80 23.11 -3.10
C ASN A 201 -3.30 21.86 -3.86
N ASN A 202 -2.05 21.50 -3.76
CA ASN A 202 -1.51 20.28 -4.33
C ASN A 202 -1.27 19.22 -3.24
N TRP A 203 -1.63 17.96 -3.54
CA TRP A 203 -1.34 16.81 -2.69
C TRP A 203 0.14 16.42 -2.87
N ILE A 204 0.89 16.33 -1.80
CA ILE A 204 2.25 15.78 -1.78
C ILE A 204 2.19 14.40 -1.15
#